data_679c8823aeffb3919c06717dde4028ac
#
_entry.id   679c8823aeffb3919c06717dde4028ac
#
_cell.length_a   1.000
_cell.length_b   1.000
_cell.length_c   1.000
_cell.angle_alpha   90.00
_cell.angle_beta   90.00
_cell.angle_gamma   90.00
#
_symmetry.space_group_name_H-M   'P 1'
#
loop_
_entity.id
_entity.type
_entity.pdbx_description
1 polymer ?
#
loop_
_entity_poly.entity_id
_entity_poly.type
_entity_poly.pdbx_seq_one_letter_code
_entity_poly.pdbx_strand_id
1 'polypeptide(L)'
;MKRKIINDDKCHICSREVEFVTHALWGCAAVQDVWAGSIPKLQKGVSAFSDFMQLMEHLVTRLSTDEMELFWVQCWLVWNKRNCVLYGGQLKHPTSLNKRAAEFLEEFKHAQVSLDNNMREQAMGDIWQPPSSMEYKLNFDVAIFFWAGEI
;
A
#
# COMPACT_ATOMS: atom_id res chain seq x y z
N MET A 1 9.37 22.00 -2.09
CA MET A 1 8.80 21.34 -0.89
C MET A 1 9.94 21.04 0.09
N LYS A 2 9.91 21.59 1.32
CA LYS A 2 10.88 21.20 2.35
C LYS A 2 10.50 19.80 2.85
N ARG A 3 11.44 18.84 2.79
CA ARG A 3 11.25 17.55 3.46
C ARG A 3 11.11 17.80 4.95
N LYS A 4 10.00 17.33 5.53
CA LYS A 4 9.78 17.41 6.98
C LYS A 4 10.70 16.39 7.64
N ILE A 5 11.83 16.85 8.15
CA ILE A 5 12.72 16.03 8.99
C ILE A 5 12.03 15.94 10.35
N ILE A 6 11.68 14.74 10.74
CA ILE A 6 11.02 14.47 12.01
C ILE A 6 12.13 14.30 13.04
N ASN A 7 12.12 15.11 14.09
CA ASN A 7 13.11 15.07 15.17
C ASN A 7 12.76 14.05 16.28
N ASP A 8 11.60 13.41 16.18
CA ASP A 8 11.12 12.39 17.14
C ASP A 8 10.89 11.08 16.38
N ASP A 9 11.41 10.00 16.91
CA ASP A 9 11.27 8.65 16.36
C ASP A 9 9.94 7.98 16.73
N LYS A 10 9.11 8.64 17.55
CA LYS A 10 7.80 8.14 17.97
C LYS A 10 6.76 8.19 16.86
N CYS A 11 5.95 7.16 16.83
CA CYS A 11 4.82 7.08 15.92
C CYS A 11 3.84 8.25 16.12
N HIS A 12 3.68 9.07 15.11
CA HIS A 12 2.82 10.27 15.14
C HIS A 12 1.32 9.96 15.37
N ILE A 13 0.90 8.72 15.12
CA ILE A 13 -0.51 8.34 15.25
C ILE A 13 -0.82 7.83 16.66
N CYS A 14 -0.03 6.91 17.19
CA CYS A 14 -0.27 6.38 18.54
C CYS A 14 0.52 7.11 19.63
N SER A 15 1.58 7.83 19.28
CA SER A 15 2.48 8.58 20.19
C SER A 15 3.11 7.74 21.31
N ARG A 16 3.11 6.41 21.19
CA ARG A 16 3.55 5.49 22.23
C ARG A 16 4.86 4.79 21.93
N GLU A 17 5.04 4.33 20.70
CA GLU A 17 6.14 3.48 20.29
C GLU A 17 6.94 4.12 19.17
N VAL A 18 8.18 3.68 19.01
CA VAL A 18 9.05 4.09 17.90
C VAL A 18 8.42 3.66 16.58
N GLU A 19 8.46 4.55 15.59
CA GLU A 19 7.91 4.26 14.27
C GLU A 19 8.91 3.54 13.38
N PHE A 20 8.72 2.26 13.20
CA PHE A 20 9.39 1.42 12.20
C PHE A 20 8.34 0.67 11.38
N VAL A 21 8.75 0.05 10.27
CA VAL A 21 7.82 -0.51 9.28
C VAL A 21 6.81 -1.48 9.90
N THR A 22 7.27 -2.41 10.73
CA THR A 22 6.37 -3.40 11.37
C THR A 22 5.38 -2.72 12.31
N HIS A 23 5.83 -1.71 13.09
CA HIS A 23 4.92 -0.93 13.92
C HIS A 23 3.91 -0.18 13.07
N ALA A 24 4.36 0.54 12.04
CA ALA A 24 3.51 1.37 11.22
C ALA A 24 2.40 0.58 10.49
N LEU A 25 2.74 -0.59 9.95
CA LEU A 25 1.81 -1.39 9.14
C LEU A 25 1.06 -2.45 9.94
N TRP A 26 1.61 -2.93 11.04
CA TRP A 26 1.07 -4.06 11.78
C TRP A 26 0.83 -3.78 13.26
N GLY A 27 1.85 -3.31 14.00
CA GLY A 27 1.86 -3.21 15.46
C GLY A 27 1.09 -2.03 16.04
N CYS A 28 0.95 -0.93 15.32
CA CYS A 28 0.36 0.30 15.81
C CYS A 28 -1.10 0.10 16.27
N ALA A 29 -1.45 0.59 17.46
CA ALA A 29 -2.81 0.50 18.00
C ALA A 29 -3.87 1.04 17.03
N ALA A 30 -3.55 2.07 16.25
CA ALA A 30 -4.47 2.68 15.28
C ALA A 30 -4.78 1.80 14.05
N VAL A 31 -3.97 0.77 13.77
CA VAL A 31 -4.22 -0.17 12.66
C VAL A 31 -4.73 -1.54 13.13
N GLN A 32 -4.82 -1.76 14.44
CA GLN A 32 -5.31 -3.02 15.01
C GLN A 32 -6.71 -3.37 14.53
N ASP A 33 -7.60 -2.38 14.49
CA ASP A 33 -8.99 -2.57 14.06
C ASP A 33 -9.11 -2.90 12.57
N VAL A 34 -8.14 -2.49 11.75
CA VAL A 34 -8.06 -2.89 10.35
C VAL A 34 -7.84 -4.41 10.26
N TRP A 35 -6.87 -4.91 11.00
CA TRP A 35 -6.56 -6.34 11.02
C TRP A 35 -7.63 -7.18 11.70
N ALA A 36 -8.25 -6.66 12.78
CA ALA A 36 -9.37 -7.31 13.44
C ALA A 36 -10.60 -7.47 12.54
N GLY A 37 -10.84 -6.50 11.65
CA GLY A 37 -11.92 -6.54 10.67
C GLY A 37 -11.55 -7.19 9.33
N SER A 38 -10.33 -7.71 9.19
CA SER A 38 -9.84 -8.37 7.98
C SER A 38 -10.19 -9.88 8.00
N ILE A 39 -9.56 -10.63 7.09
CA ILE A 39 -9.70 -12.09 7.03
C ILE A 39 -9.23 -12.76 8.33
N PRO A 40 -9.82 -13.90 8.72
CA PRO A 40 -9.53 -14.55 10.02
C PRO A 40 -8.06 -14.83 10.27
N LYS A 41 -7.28 -15.17 9.22
CA LYS A 41 -5.85 -15.45 9.36
C LYS A 41 -4.99 -14.22 9.67
N LEU A 42 -5.49 -13.00 9.38
CA LEU A 42 -4.86 -11.72 9.72
C LEU A 42 -5.35 -11.18 11.06
N GLN A 43 -6.43 -11.73 11.59
CA GLN A 43 -6.92 -11.40 12.93
C GLN A 43 -5.90 -11.87 13.94
N LYS A 44 -5.48 -10.97 14.80
CA LYS A 44 -4.32 -11.19 15.64
C LYS A 44 -4.39 -12.41 16.56
N GLY A 45 -3.41 -13.29 16.38
CA GLY A 45 -2.76 -13.93 17.54
C GLY A 45 -1.71 -12.99 18.15
N VAL A 46 -1.38 -13.20 19.40
CA VAL A 46 -0.49 -12.39 20.27
C VAL A 46 0.98 -12.31 19.79
N SER A 47 1.29 -12.65 18.55
CA SER A 47 2.66 -12.72 18.06
C SER A 47 3.19 -11.32 17.76
N ALA A 48 4.09 -10.83 18.62
CA ALA A 48 4.94 -9.69 18.31
C ALA A 48 6.02 -10.15 17.33
N PHE A 49 6.13 -9.48 16.21
CA PHE A 49 7.19 -9.70 15.23
C PHE A 49 8.30 -8.67 15.46
N SER A 50 9.56 -9.13 15.50
CA SER A 50 10.72 -8.27 15.72
C SER A 50 10.94 -7.29 14.57
N ASP A 51 10.66 -7.75 13.34
CA ASP A 51 10.83 -6.98 12.12
C ASP A 51 9.80 -7.39 11.05
N PHE A 52 9.83 -6.66 9.92
CA PHE A 52 8.88 -6.88 8.84
C PHE A 52 9.14 -8.20 8.09
N MET A 53 10.37 -8.66 8.01
CA MET A 53 10.70 -9.93 7.34
C MET A 53 10.11 -11.10 8.11
N GLN A 54 10.24 -11.11 9.43
CA GLN A 54 9.63 -12.15 10.28
C GLN A 54 8.10 -12.19 10.13
N LEU A 55 7.44 -11.02 10.06
CA LEU A 55 6.02 -10.93 9.75
C LEU A 55 5.72 -11.55 8.38
N MET A 56 6.51 -11.23 7.35
CA MET A 56 6.31 -11.76 5.99
C MET A 56 6.50 -13.27 5.91
N GLU A 57 7.54 -13.82 6.52
CA GLU A 57 7.77 -15.26 6.61
C GLU A 57 6.58 -15.99 7.25
N HIS A 58 6.04 -15.41 8.31
CA HIS A 58 4.86 -15.94 8.99
C HIS A 58 3.60 -15.92 8.10
N LEU A 59 3.38 -14.84 7.34
CA LEU A 59 2.19 -14.68 6.51
C LEU A 59 2.26 -15.53 5.24
N VAL A 60 3.42 -15.58 4.56
CA VAL A 60 3.60 -16.37 3.32
C VAL A 60 3.30 -17.85 3.54
N THR A 61 3.58 -18.39 4.73
CA THR A 61 3.29 -19.80 5.04
C THR A 61 1.81 -20.08 5.36
N ARG A 62 0.98 -19.04 5.58
CA ARG A 62 -0.40 -19.15 6.06
C ARG A 62 -1.46 -18.65 5.11
N LEU A 63 -1.12 -17.62 4.33
CA LEU A 63 -2.05 -16.96 3.43
C LEU A 63 -2.01 -17.63 2.04
N SER A 64 -3.18 -17.73 1.42
CA SER A 64 -3.26 -18.01 -0.01
C SER A 64 -2.81 -16.80 -0.82
N THR A 65 -2.62 -16.98 -2.14
CA THR A 65 -2.26 -15.88 -3.04
C THR A 65 -3.27 -14.73 -2.98
N ASP A 66 -4.57 -15.01 -3.04
CA ASP A 66 -5.62 -13.98 -2.95
C ASP A 66 -5.63 -13.25 -1.60
N GLU A 67 -5.42 -14.00 -0.50
CA GLU A 67 -5.33 -13.42 0.84
C GLU A 67 -4.08 -12.53 0.98
N MET A 68 -2.96 -12.92 0.33
CA MET A 68 -1.74 -12.12 0.32
C MET A 68 -1.91 -10.85 -0.52
N GLU A 69 -2.58 -10.92 -1.66
CA GLU A 69 -2.92 -9.74 -2.46
C GLU A 69 -3.75 -8.75 -1.64
N LEU A 70 -4.78 -9.23 -0.95
CA LEU A 70 -5.60 -8.39 -0.06
C LEU A 70 -4.77 -7.76 1.06
N PHE A 71 -3.87 -8.53 1.69
CA PHE A 71 -2.95 -8.01 2.70
C PHE A 71 -2.09 -6.86 2.16
N TRP A 72 -1.53 -6.99 0.96
CA TRP A 72 -0.72 -5.93 0.37
C TRP A 72 -1.53 -4.67 0.06
N VAL A 73 -2.74 -4.81 -0.45
CA VAL A 73 -3.62 -3.67 -0.68
C VAL A 73 -3.98 -2.97 0.64
N GLN A 74 -4.27 -3.74 1.69
CA GLN A 74 -4.52 -3.19 3.03
C GLN A 74 -3.30 -2.47 3.58
N CYS A 75 -2.09 -3.02 3.47
CA CYS A 75 -0.85 -2.35 3.85
C CYS A 75 -0.67 -1.02 3.12
N TRP A 76 -0.90 -1.00 1.81
CA TRP A 76 -0.81 0.22 1.00
C TRP A 76 -1.83 1.27 1.44
N LEU A 77 -3.06 0.88 1.71
CA LEU A 77 -4.10 1.80 2.20
C LEU A 77 -3.79 2.32 3.62
N VAL A 78 -3.30 1.47 4.51
CA VAL A 78 -2.82 1.87 5.85
C VAL A 78 -1.72 2.92 5.71
N TRP A 79 -0.72 2.65 4.89
CA TRP A 79 0.38 3.57 4.64
C TRP A 79 -0.09 4.93 4.11
N ASN A 80 -0.96 4.93 3.09
CA ASN A 80 -1.52 6.16 2.53
C ASN A 80 -2.33 6.95 3.57
N LYS A 81 -3.11 6.27 4.41
CA LYS A 81 -3.86 6.93 5.48
C LYS A 81 -2.96 7.53 6.54
N ARG A 82 -1.89 6.84 6.92
CA ARG A 82 -0.90 7.38 7.84
C ARG A 82 -0.24 8.64 7.28
N ASN A 83 0.16 8.60 6.02
CA ASN A 83 0.72 9.77 5.35
C ASN A 83 -0.30 10.94 5.29
N CYS A 84 -1.55 10.65 5.00
CA CYS A 84 -2.61 11.67 5.00
C CYS A 84 -2.69 12.38 6.37
N VAL A 85 -2.65 11.65 7.49
CA VAL A 85 -2.66 12.23 8.83
C VAL A 85 -1.43 13.10 9.09
N LEU A 86 -0.24 12.68 8.64
CA LEU A 86 0.99 13.47 8.76
C LEU A 86 0.91 14.82 8.04
N TYR A 87 0.10 14.92 7.00
CA TYR A 87 -0.13 16.15 6.23
C TYR A 87 -1.42 16.89 6.61
N GLY A 88 -2.00 16.59 7.79
CA GLY A 88 -3.15 17.31 8.35
C GLY A 88 -4.52 16.73 8.00
N GLY A 89 -4.58 15.59 7.33
CA GLY A 89 -5.82 14.86 7.08
C GLY A 89 -6.32 14.06 8.28
N GLN A 90 -7.51 13.47 8.16
CA GLN A 90 -8.11 12.65 9.21
C GLN A 90 -7.96 11.16 8.94
N LEU A 91 -7.77 10.39 10.00
CA LEU A 91 -7.80 8.93 9.94
C LEU A 91 -9.25 8.45 9.71
N LYS A 92 -9.52 7.84 8.56
CA LYS A 92 -10.85 7.26 8.28
C LYS A 92 -11.06 5.97 9.08
N HIS A 93 -12.34 5.63 9.30
CA HIS A 93 -12.73 4.44 10.07
C HIS A 93 -12.16 3.13 9.47
N PRO A 94 -11.66 2.19 10.29
CA PRO A 94 -11.03 0.94 9.82
C PRO A 94 -11.91 0.08 8.88
N THR A 95 -13.21 -0.02 9.17
CA THR A 95 -14.15 -0.78 8.31
C THR A 95 -14.25 -0.25 6.89
N SER A 96 -14.15 1.08 6.71
CA SER A 96 -14.14 1.68 5.37
C SER A 96 -12.87 1.34 4.60
N LEU A 97 -11.76 1.12 5.31
CA LEU A 97 -10.48 0.73 4.70
C LEU A 97 -10.55 -0.71 4.17
N ASN A 98 -11.07 -1.64 4.96
CA ASN A 98 -11.19 -3.05 4.56
C ASN A 98 -12.13 -3.20 3.35
N LYS A 99 -13.26 -2.50 3.36
CA LYS A 99 -14.18 -2.46 2.21
C LYS A 99 -13.48 -1.92 0.97
N ARG A 100 -12.79 -0.77 1.10
CA ARG A 100 -12.06 -0.16 -0.03
C ARG A 100 -10.93 -1.06 -0.55
N ALA A 101 -10.27 -1.83 0.33
CA ALA A 101 -9.22 -2.76 -0.08
C ALA A 101 -9.79 -3.86 -0.98
N ALA A 102 -10.92 -4.45 -0.62
CA ALA A 102 -11.57 -5.47 -1.42
C ALA A 102 -12.05 -4.91 -2.77
N GLU A 103 -12.73 -3.75 -2.77
CA GLU A 103 -13.17 -3.07 -3.99
C GLU A 103 -12.00 -2.76 -4.93
N PHE A 104 -10.90 -2.21 -4.39
CA PHE A 104 -9.72 -1.88 -5.19
C PHE A 104 -9.08 -3.12 -5.82
N LEU A 105 -9.00 -4.22 -5.07
CA LEU A 105 -8.46 -5.48 -5.58
C LEU A 105 -9.33 -6.05 -6.72
N GLU A 106 -10.64 -5.99 -6.59
CA GLU A 106 -11.57 -6.38 -7.65
C GLU A 106 -11.42 -5.50 -8.89
N GLU A 107 -11.42 -4.18 -8.72
CA GLU A 107 -11.21 -3.21 -9.82
C GLU A 107 -9.91 -3.51 -10.57
N PHE A 108 -8.82 -3.77 -9.82
CA PHE A 108 -7.51 -4.09 -10.39
C PHE A 108 -7.53 -5.41 -11.18
N LYS A 109 -8.10 -6.48 -10.62
CA LYS A 109 -8.23 -7.77 -11.31
C LYS A 109 -9.06 -7.66 -12.60
N HIS A 110 -10.15 -6.92 -12.57
CA HIS A 110 -10.96 -6.66 -13.77
C HIS A 110 -10.19 -5.89 -14.84
N ALA A 111 -9.43 -4.87 -14.45
CA ALA A 111 -8.60 -4.10 -15.37
C ALA A 111 -7.51 -4.95 -16.03
N GLN A 112 -6.88 -5.87 -15.27
CA GLN A 112 -5.87 -6.79 -15.82
C GLN A 112 -6.46 -7.74 -16.87
N VAL A 113 -7.62 -8.33 -16.61
CA VAL A 113 -8.29 -9.21 -17.58
C VAL A 113 -8.60 -8.46 -18.88
N SER A 114 -9.03 -7.21 -18.78
CA SER A 114 -9.32 -6.37 -19.95
C SER A 114 -8.02 -6.04 -20.73
N LEU A 115 -6.93 -5.78 -20.04
CA LEU A 115 -5.62 -5.53 -20.66
C LEU A 115 -5.07 -6.78 -21.37
N ASP A 116 -5.15 -7.95 -20.75
CA ASP A 116 -4.70 -9.21 -21.35
C ASP A 116 -5.47 -9.55 -22.63
N ASN A 117 -6.78 -9.28 -22.65
CA ASN A 117 -7.60 -9.47 -23.84
C ASN A 117 -7.21 -8.50 -24.96
N ASN A 118 -7.00 -7.22 -24.64
CA ASN A 118 -6.56 -6.21 -25.60
C ASN A 118 -5.14 -6.47 -26.11
N MET A 119 -4.23 -6.92 -25.25
CA MET A 119 -2.85 -7.25 -25.64
C MET A 119 -2.78 -8.48 -26.56
N ARG A 120 -3.67 -9.45 -26.41
CA ARG A 120 -3.77 -10.59 -27.33
C ARG A 120 -4.23 -10.18 -28.72
N GLU A 121 -5.06 -9.14 -28.85
CA GLU A 121 -5.45 -8.57 -30.12
C GLU A 121 -4.38 -7.67 -30.74
N GLN A 122 -3.54 -7.02 -29.93
CA GLN A 122 -2.50 -6.10 -30.36
C GLN A 122 -1.09 -6.70 -30.49
N ALA A 123 -0.91 -7.99 -30.23
CA ALA A 123 0.40 -8.67 -30.14
C ALA A 123 1.22 -8.73 -31.43
N MET A 124 0.95 -7.90 -32.44
CA MET A 124 1.76 -7.73 -33.66
C MET A 124 2.34 -6.32 -33.86
N GLY A 125 2.26 -5.43 -32.89
CA GLY A 125 2.79 -4.08 -33.02
C GLY A 125 3.59 -3.64 -31.79
N ASP A 126 4.82 -3.23 -32.00
CA ASP A 126 5.69 -2.49 -31.08
C ASP A 126 6.20 -3.24 -29.82
N ILE A 127 6.97 -4.29 -30.04
CA ILE A 127 7.87 -4.78 -29.00
C ILE A 127 8.87 -3.66 -28.66
N TRP A 128 8.93 -3.25 -27.37
CA TRP A 128 9.90 -2.28 -26.92
C TRP A 128 11.32 -2.72 -27.32
N GLN A 129 12.03 -1.85 -28.01
CA GLN A 129 13.43 -2.07 -28.35
C GLN A 129 14.31 -1.05 -27.60
N PRO A 130 15.48 -1.48 -27.10
CA PRO A 130 16.42 -0.53 -26.51
C PRO A 130 16.89 0.45 -27.60
N PRO A 131 17.21 1.69 -27.21
CA PRO A 131 17.82 2.64 -28.14
C PRO A 131 19.13 2.11 -28.71
N SER A 132 19.51 2.58 -29.88
CA SER A 132 20.79 2.24 -30.49
C SER A 132 21.96 2.72 -29.61
N SER A 133 23.18 2.23 -29.89
CA SER A 133 24.37 2.51 -29.07
C SER A 133 24.71 4.01 -28.95
N MET A 134 24.13 4.86 -29.80
CA MET A 134 24.38 6.32 -29.83
C MET A 134 23.15 7.13 -29.39
N GLU A 135 22.08 6.48 -28.96
CA GLU A 135 20.82 7.09 -28.56
C GLU A 135 20.50 6.78 -27.11
N TYR A 136 19.78 7.69 -26.44
CA TYR A 136 19.33 7.53 -25.07
C TYR A 136 17.80 7.64 -25.02
N LYS A 137 17.15 6.75 -24.30
CA LYS A 137 15.72 6.83 -23.99
C LYS A 137 15.55 7.40 -22.59
N LEU A 138 15.00 8.60 -22.50
CA LEU A 138 14.65 9.22 -21.23
C LEU A 138 13.17 8.93 -20.91
N ASN A 139 12.92 8.24 -19.81
CA ASN A 139 11.58 8.10 -19.24
C ASN A 139 11.46 9.07 -18.07
N PHE A 140 10.40 9.86 -18.05
CA PHE A 140 10.08 10.72 -16.92
C PHE A 140 8.62 10.56 -16.55
N ASP A 141 8.35 10.63 -15.26
CA ASP A 141 7.00 10.63 -14.68
C ASP A 141 6.72 12.00 -14.07
N VAL A 142 5.52 12.51 -14.27
CA VAL A 142 5.09 13.80 -13.73
C VAL A 142 3.83 13.59 -12.91
N ALA A 143 3.90 13.85 -11.61
CA ALA A 143 2.74 13.91 -10.75
C ALA A 143 2.23 15.36 -10.67
N ILE A 144 1.01 15.60 -11.17
CA ILE A 144 0.34 16.90 -11.06
C ILE A 144 -0.59 16.85 -9.85
N PHE A 145 -0.28 17.65 -8.83
CA PHE A 145 -1.14 17.83 -7.68
C PHE A 145 -2.00 19.08 -7.90
N PHE A 146 -3.30 18.89 -8.08
CA PHE A 146 -4.24 20.00 -8.04
C PHE A 146 -4.53 20.33 -6.58
N TRP A 147 -4.10 21.51 -6.15
CA TRP A 147 -4.55 22.08 -4.90
C TRP A 147 -5.93 22.69 -5.17
N ALA A 148 -7.01 22.03 -4.74
CA ALA A 148 -8.33 22.67 -4.66
C ALA A 148 -8.30 23.60 -3.45
N GLY A 149 -7.83 24.82 -3.64
CA GLY A 149 -8.00 25.90 -2.69
C GLY A 149 -9.47 26.28 -2.71
N GLU A 150 -10.16 26.07 -1.60
CA GLU A 150 -11.45 26.71 -1.35
C GLU A 150 -11.20 28.23 -1.24
N ILE A 151 -11.96 28.98 -2.05
CA ILE A 151 -12.09 30.43 -1.95
C ILE A 151 -13.08 30.72 -0.82
#